data_becf5ccc24f24d6ae8d5d30bdc9b5c26
#
_entry.id   becf5ccc24f24d6ae8d5d30bdc9b5c26
#
_cell.length_a   1.000
_cell.length_b   1.000
_cell.length_c   1.000
_cell.angle_alpha   90.00
_cell.angle_beta   90.00
_cell.angle_gamma   90.00
#
_symmetry.space_group_name_H-M   'P 1'
#
loop_
_entity.id
_entity.type
_entity.pdbx_description
1 polymer ?
#
loop_
_entity_poly.entity_id
_entity_poly.type
_entity_poly.pdbx_seq_one_letter_code
_entity_poly.pdbx_strand_id
1 'polypeptide(L)'
;CATRVKDFCGPVDTISVGYKAKMINAKEELILDSPRYRGLGGDTAPRYIRANAPMSEWSEGRGPTFVDTRQLSPGQVKDLKIDYLNERPTYVLFLAARGQDPAKEPLEIYGSDPYIVGGHTASGYWVDGDRMATLAGLFAAGECAGGMPNKFVGGCAAEGVLAARGTLKHISGMDHGNVDQNQVAAEKERVFAPLLRGATMEAKYTLPVGQDPRWQYDAVTPEEMEERLQRLMDEYAGGVGQFFKCNEEQLNYALKHIGMMKKQVNKLFATSLHDLVLVHDVVDRLDVAEVVVLHLRERRECRWPGWQTRSDYPEVDPSLDCYINSRKNLETGEIEMLKRPYQQVLPGDRTKAPSPIPLSAEKA
;
A
#
# COMPACT_ATOMS: atom_id res chain seq x y z
N CYS A 1 1.40 -7.68 2.85
CA CYS A 1 1.21 -8.62 1.74
C CYS A 1 0.32 -9.76 2.17
N ALA A 2 -0.75 -10.00 1.47
CA ALA A 2 -1.64 -11.12 1.67
C ALA A 2 -2.14 -11.59 0.32
N THR A 3 -2.48 -12.87 0.22
CA THR A 3 -3.20 -13.39 -0.92
C THR A 3 -4.67 -12.99 -0.79
N ARG A 4 -5.26 -12.50 -1.85
CA ARG A 4 -6.70 -12.17 -1.89
C ARG A 4 -7.45 -13.25 -2.62
N VAL A 5 -8.71 -13.45 -2.23
CA VAL A 5 -9.67 -14.06 -3.14
C VAL A 5 -9.94 -13.06 -4.25
N LYS A 6 -9.90 -13.54 -5.50
CA LYS A 6 -10.19 -12.68 -6.66
C LYS A 6 -11.61 -12.11 -6.54
N ASP A 7 -11.76 -10.87 -6.91
CA ASP A 7 -13.02 -10.12 -6.85
C ASP A 7 -13.60 -9.91 -5.44
N PHE A 8 -12.84 -10.26 -4.38
CA PHE A 8 -13.21 -9.99 -3.01
C PHE A 8 -12.15 -9.14 -2.31
N CYS A 9 -12.55 -8.02 -1.75
CA CYS A 9 -11.65 -7.11 -1.05
C CYS A 9 -11.32 -7.62 0.36
N GLY A 10 -10.43 -8.60 0.47
CA GLY A 10 -9.93 -9.05 1.77
C GLY A 10 -9.06 -10.30 1.71
N PRO A 11 -8.06 -10.41 2.59
CA PRO A 11 -7.26 -11.61 2.70
C PRO A 11 -8.05 -12.70 3.43
N VAL A 12 -8.19 -13.86 2.81
CA VAL A 12 -8.82 -15.05 3.39
C VAL A 12 -7.90 -16.26 3.41
N ASP A 13 -6.75 -16.17 2.75
CA ASP A 13 -5.75 -17.21 2.74
C ASP A 13 -5.22 -17.56 4.13
N THR A 14 -5.16 -16.57 5.03
CA THR A 14 -4.67 -16.75 6.40
C THR A 14 -5.49 -17.78 7.19
N ILE A 15 -6.82 -17.73 7.05
CA ILE A 15 -7.73 -18.68 7.68
C ILE A 15 -7.51 -20.07 7.07
N SER A 16 -7.50 -20.15 5.73
CA SER A 16 -7.31 -21.40 4.99
C SER A 16 -6.00 -22.11 5.34
N VAL A 17 -4.94 -21.37 5.61
CA VAL A 17 -3.64 -21.94 6.04
C VAL A 17 -3.72 -22.66 7.37
N GLY A 18 -4.51 -22.16 8.32
CA GLY A 18 -4.77 -22.85 9.59
C GLY A 18 -5.29 -24.29 9.39
N TYR A 19 -5.99 -24.52 8.29
CA TYR A 19 -6.52 -25.83 7.88
C TYR A 19 -5.59 -26.60 6.94
N LYS A 20 -4.37 -26.13 6.70
CA LYS A 20 -3.40 -26.71 5.76
C LYS A 20 -3.92 -26.78 4.31
N ALA A 21 -4.78 -25.85 3.93
CA ALA A 21 -5.21 -25.72 2.56
C ALA A 21 -4.02 -25.48 1.63
N LYS A 22 -4.04 -26.07 0.46
CA LYS A 22 -2.94 -26.04 -0.51
C LYS A 22 -3.16 -24.93 -1.54
N MET A 23 -2.06 -24.30 -1.97
CA MET A 23 -2.08 -23.40 -3.12
C MET A 23 -1.77 -24.19 -4.39
N ILE A 24 -2.64 -24.09 -5.38
CA ILE A 24 -2.50 -24.74 -6.68
C ILE A 24 -2.59 -23.73 -7.82
N ASN A 25 -1.94 -24.04 -8.94
CA ASN A 25 -2.03 -23.28 -10.18
C ASN A 25 -3.12 -23.85 -11.12
N ALA A 26 -3.24 -23.29 -12.31
CA ALA A 26 -4.24 -23.72 -13.31
C ALA A 26 -4.07 -25.16 -13.79
N LYS A 27 -2.91 -25.78 -13.56
CA LYS A 27 -2.64 -27.19 -13.88
C LYS A 27 -2.86 -28.12 -12.69
N GLU A 28 -3.40 -27.59 -11.59
CA GLU A 28 -3.56 -28.28 -10.30
C GLU A 28 -2.22 -28.70 -9.64
N GLU A 29 -1.11 -28.08 -10.06
CA GLU A 29 0.19 -28.32 -9.45
C GLU A 29 0.30 -27.57 -8.12
N LEU A 30 0.89 -28.21 -7.10
CA LEU A 30 1.12 -27.62 -5.79
C LEU A 30 2.22 -26.57 -5.86
N ILE A 31 1.87 -25.30 -5.75
CA ILE A 31 2.79 -24.17 -5.95
C ILE A 31 3.91 -24.20 -4.91
N LEU A 32 3.56 -24.28 -3.63
CA LEU A 32 4.50 -24.17 -2.52
C LEU A 32 5.34 -25.44 -2.31
N ASP A 33 4.94 -26.55 -2.89
CA ASP A 33 5.70 -27.81 -2.88
C ASP A 33 6.73 -27.89 -4.03
N SER A 34 6.73 -26.91 -4.94
CA SER A 34 7.72 -26.86 -6.02
C SER A 34 9.14 -26.67 -5.47
N PRO A 35 10.19 -27.07 -6.20
CA PRO A 35 11.58 -26.88 -5.77
C PRO A 35 11.91 -25.42 -5.40
N ARG A 36 11.31 -24.47 -6.10
CA ARG A 36 11.47 -23.02 -5.86
C ARG A 36 11.08 -22.61 -4.45
N TYR A 37 9.98 -23.12 -3.91
CA TYR A 37 9.43 -22.67 -2.63
C TYR A 37 9.69 -23.66 -1.49
N ARG A 38 9.98 -24.91 -1.77
CA ARG A 38 10.26 -25.93 -0.75
C ARG A 38 11.46 -25.54 0.13
N GLY A 39 12.53 -25.04 -0.48
CA GLY A 39 13.71 -24.53 0.24
C GLY A 39 13.44 -23.27 1.08
N LEU A 40 12.35 -22.56 0.81
CA LEU A 40 11.91 -21.35 1.51
C LEU A 40 10.87 -21.63 2.60
N GLY A 41 10.59 -22.88 2.91
CA GLY A 41 9.64 -23.32 3.92
C GLY A 41 8.32 -23.88 3.39
N GLY A 42 8.08 -23.91 2.08
CA GLY A 42 6.88 -24.46 1.48
C GLY A 42 5.60 -23.88 2.06
N ASP A 43 4.65 -24.72 2.51
CA ASP A 43 3.40 -24.27 3.14
C ASP A 43 3.58 -23.47 4.43
N THR A 44 4.73 -23.62 5.09
CA THR A 44 5.09 -22.85 6.31
C THR A 44 5.94 -21.63 6.01
N ALA A 45 6.18 -21.33 4.73
CA ALA A 45 6.95 -20.18 4.30
C ALA A 45 6.37 -18.86 4.87
N PRO A 46 7.20 -17.86 5.10
CA PRO A 46 6.74 -16.54 5.51
C PRO A 46 5.64 -16.01 4.60
N ARG A 47 4.73 -15.20 5.15
CA ARG A 47 3.56 -14.68 4.43
C ARG A 47 3.93 -13.99 3.12
N TYR A 48 5.03 -13.22 3.08
CA TYR A 48 5.47 -12.53 1.87
C TYR A 48 5.86 -13.50 0.73
N ILE A 49 6.46 -14.65 1.05
CA ILE A 49 6.75 -15.72 0.06
C ILE A 49 5.44 -16.28 -0.48
N ARG A 50 4.50 -16.62 0.40
CA ARG A 50 3.20 -17.17 0.00
C ARG A 50 2.35 -16.18 -0.79
N ALA A 51 2.47 -14.89 -0.52
CA ALA A 51 1.81 -13.84 -1.30
C ALA A 51 2.45 -13.65 -2.68
N ASN A 52 3.76 -13.84 -2.80
CA ASN A 52 4.48 -13.74 -4.06
C ASN A 52 4.23 -14.95 -4.97
N ALA A 53 4.05 -16.14 -4.40
CA ALA A 53 3.94 -17.37 -5.16
C ALA A 53 2.80 -17.34 -6.21
N PRO A 54 1.55 -16.93 -5.90
CA PRO A 54 0.49 -16.78 -6.90
C PRO A 54 0.87 -15.79 -8.01
N MET A 55 1.50 -14.66 -7.67
CA MET A 55 1.89 -13.65 -8.64
C MET A 55 2.96 -14.18 -9.61
N SER A 56 3.90 -14.97 -9.10
CA SER A 56 4.90 -15.63 -9.94
C SER A 56 4.26 -16.61 -10.93
N GLU A 57 3.30 -17.41 -10.47
CA GLU A 57 2.55 -18.33 -11.34
C GLU A 57 1.80 -17.58 -12.45
N TRP A 58 1.14 -16.46 -12.11
CA TRP A 58 0.48 -15.61 -13.08
C TRP A 58 1.47 -15.03 -14.10
N SER A 59 2.61 -14.48 -13.64
CA SER A 59 3.62 -13.87 -14.52
C SER A 59 4.26 -14.87 -15.47
N GLU A 60 4.27 -16.16 -15.13
CA GLU A 60 4.83 -17.27 -15.91
C GLU A 60 3.75 -18.02 -16.72
N GLY A 61 2.53 -17.49 -16.78
CA GLY A 61 1.44 -18.04 -17.60
C GLY A 61 0.81 -19.31 -17.05
N ARG A 62 1.00 -19.60 -15.74
CA ARG A 62 0.38 -20.75 -15.06
C ARG A 62 -0.81 -20.38 -14.17
N GLY A 63 -1.26 -19.12 -14.22
CA GLY A 63 -2.52 -18.69 -13.61
C GLY A 63 -3.75 -19.24 -14.36
N PRO A 64 -4.96 -19.18 -13.76
CA PRO A 64 -5.25 -18.69 -12.41
C PRO A 64 -4.70 -19.59 -11.29
N THR A 65 -4.63 -19.03 -10.09
CA THR A 65 -4.18 -19.73 -8.89
C THR A 65 -5.30 -19.84 -7.86
N PHE A 66 -5.24 -20.88 -7.04
CA PHE A 66 -6.34 -21.19 -6.13
C PHE A 66 -5.82 -21.63 -4.75
N VAL A 67 -6.66 -21.42 -3.73
CA VAL A 67 -6.58 -22.16 -2.46
C VAL A 67 -7.50 -23.36 -2.57
N ASP A 68 -6.93 -24.55 -2.46
CA ASP A 68 -7.66 -25.81 -2.53
C ASP A 68 -7.96 -26.35 -1.13
N THR A 69 -9.23 -26.44 -0.82
CA THR A 69 -9.77 -26.96 0.44
C THR A 69 -10.57 -28.26 0.26
N ARG A 70 -10.60 -28.83 -0.95
CA ARG A 70 -11.36 -30.04 -1.29
C ARG A 70 -10.89 -31.27 -0.52
N GLN A 71 -9.62 -31.29 -0.08
CA GLN A 71 -9.03 -32.38 0.70
C GLN A 71 -9.41 -32.35 2.19
N LEU A 72 -10.08 -31.29 2.65
CA LEU A 72 -10.49 -31.18 4.05
C LEU A 72 -11.63 -32.15 4.37
N SER A 73 -11.61 -32.73 5.59
CA SER A 73 -12.73 -33.52 6.07
C SER A 73 -14.00 -32.66 6.24
N PRO A 74 -15.20 -33.26 6.23
CA PRO A 74 -16.44 -32.52 6.44
C PRO A 74 -16.47 -31.69 7.73
N GLY A 75 -15.85 -32.19 8.81
CA GLY A 75 -15.68 -31.45 10.07
C GLY A 75 -14.82 -30.21 9.89
N GLN A 76 -13.66 -30.36 9.27
CA GLN A 76 -12.75 -29.23 8.98
C GLN A 76 -13.40 -28.18 8.06
N VAL A 77 -14.17 -28.60 7.06
CA VAL A 77 -14.90 -27.65 6.20
C VAL A 77 -15.95 -26.88 7.00
N LYS A 78 -16.65 -27.55 7.92
CA LYS A 78 -17.61 -26.88 8.82
C LYS A 78 -16.90 -25.82 9.66
N ASP A 79 -15.79 -26.17 10.29
CA ASP A 79 -15.02 -25.27 11.14
C ASP A 79 -14.45 -24.10 10.32
N LEU A 80 -13.91 -24.36 9.13
CA LEU A 80 -13.45 -23.34 8.19
C LEU A 80 -14.55 -22.32 7.83
N LYS A 81 -15.77 -22.80 7.57
CA LYS A 81 -16.92 -21.92 7.29
C LYS A 81 -17.31 -21.08 8.49
N ILE A 82 -17.19 -21.63 9.71
CA ILE A 82 -17.42 -20.89 10.95
C ILE A 82 -16.36 -19.79 11.13
N ASP A 83 -15.09 -20.12 10.88
CA ASP A 83 -14.00 -19.14 10.97
C ASP A 83 -14.14 -18.03 9.91
N TYR A 84 -14.55 -18.36 8.69
CA TYR A 84 -14.89 -17.36 7.69
C TYR A 84 -16.03 -16.45 8.17
N LEU A 85 -17.07 -17.01 8.78
CA LEU A 85 -18.19 -16.23 9.30
C LEU A 85 -17.76 -15.31 10.45
N ASN A 86 -16.88 -15.79 11.34
CA ASN A 86 -16.41 -15.03 12.49
C ASN A 86 -15.46 -13.88 12.09
N GLU A 87 -14.53 -14.15 11.17
CA GLU A 87 -13.52 -13.16 10.80
C GLU A 87 -13.92 -12.29 9.59
N ARG A 88 -14.71 -12.86 8.67
CA ARG A 88 -15.07 -12.21 7.39
C ARG A 88 -16.50 -12.57 6.97
N PRO A 89 -17.53 -12.14 7.68
CA PRO A 89 -18.93 -12.50 7.37
C PRO A 89 -19.33 -12.11 5.95
N THR A 90 -18.82 -10.98 5.42
CA THR A 90 -19.05 -10.55 4.04
C THR A 90 -18.48 -11.52 3.01
N TYR A 91 -17.44 -12.27 3.35
CA TYR A 91 -16.88 -13.30 2.47
C TYR A 91 -17.82 -14.50 2.34
N VAL A 92 -18.48 -14.90 3.43
CA VAL A 92 -19.50 -15.96 3.38
C VAL A 92 -20.67 -15.55 2.47
N LEU A 93 -21.10 -14.31 2.54
CA LEU A 93 -22.13 -13.75 1.66
C LEU A 93 -21.67 -13.73 0.20
N PHE A 94 -20.41 -13.36 -0.06
CA PHE A 94 -19.81 -13.38 -1.39
C PHE A 94 -19.78 -14.79 -1.99
N LEU A 95 -19.35 -15.80 -1.23
CA LEU A 95 -19.37 -17.21 -1.65
C LEU A 95 -20.81 -17.69 -1.94
N ALA A 96 -21.74 -17.37 -1.04
CA ALA A 96 -23.15 -17.74 -1.20
C ALA A 96 -23.77 -17.11 -2.46
N ALA A 97 -23.49 -15.82 -2.71
CA ALA A 97 -23.99 -15.12 -3.89
C ALA A 97 -23.47 -15.72 -5.22
N ARG A 98 -22.31 -16.35 -5.19
CA ARG A 98 -21.70 -17.03 -6.35
C ARG A 98 -22.01 -18.54 -6.42
N GLY A 99 -22.69 -19.07 -5.43
CA GLY A 99 -22.93 -20.51 -5.32
C GLY A 99 -21.67 -21.34 -5.09
N GLN A 100 -20.60 -20.70 -4.60
CA GLN A 100 -19.31 -21.34 -4.36
C GLN A 100 -19.26 -22.06 -3.02
N ASP A 101 -18.84 -23.31 -3.03
CA ASP A 101 -18.68 -24.13 -1.84
C ASP A 101 -17.21 -24.60 -1.71
N PRO A 102 -16.47 -24.13 -0.71
CA PRO A 102 -15.07 -24.52 -0.49
C PRO A 102 -14.89 -26.02 -0.26
N ALA A 103 -15.95 -26.79 0.02
CA ALA A 103 -15.90 -28.25 0.09
C ALA A 103 -15.83 -28.92 -1.29
N LYS A 104 -16.23 -28.23 -2.35
CA LYS A 104 -16.43 -28.81 -3.69
C LYS A 104 -15.49 -28.28 -4.74
N GLU A 105 -15.05 -27.03 -4.59
CA GLU A 105 -14.24 -26.34 -5.58
C GLU A 105 -13.17 -25.50 -4.91
N PRO A 106 -12.00 -25.32 -5.58
CA PRO A 106 -10.96 -24.44 -5.08
C PRO A 106 -11.37 -22.98 -5.27
N LEU A 107 -10.88 -22.12 -4.38
CA LEU A 107 -11.18 -20.69 -4.38
C LEU A 107 -10.08 -19.92 -5.09
N GLU A 108 -10.43 -19.18 -6.14
CA GLU A 108 -9.46 -18.39 -6.90
C GLU A 108 -8.85 -17.29 -6.02
N ILE A 109 -7.52 -17.23 -6.02
CA ILE A 109 -6.73 -16.26 -5.26
C ILE A 109 -5.83 -15.45 -6.19
N TYR A 110 -5.45 -14.29 -5.70
CA TYR A 110 -4.53 -13.38 -6.36
C TYR A 110 -3.64 -12.67 -5.33
N GLY A 111 -2.48 -12.16 -5.74
CA GLY A 111 -1.64 -11.33 -4.89
C GLY A 111 -2.30 -9.99 -4.59
N SER A 112 -2.13 -9.46 -3.39
CA SER A 112 -2.53 -8.10 -3.06
C SER A 112 -1.39 -7.12 -3.30
N ASP A 113 -1.73 -5.85 -3.53
CA ASP A 113 -0.77 -4.78 -3.68
C ASP A 113 0.14 -4.69 -2.45
N PRO A 114 1.46 -4.77 -2.60
CA PRO A 114 2.36 -4.89 -1.47
C PRO A 114 2.45 -3.62 -0.62
N TYR A 115 2.23 -2.44 -1.18
CA TYR A 115 2.33 -1.16 -0.48
C TYR A 115 0.99 -0.63 0.05
N ILE A 116 -0.13 -1.22 -0.36
CA ILE A 116 -1.47 -0.80 0.07
C ILE A 116 -1.92 -1.55 1.32
N VAL A 117 -1.33 -2.69 1.60
CA VAL A 117 -1.65 -3.45 2.81
C VAL A 117 -1.06 -2.73 4.00
N GLY A 118 -1.77 -1.75 4.48
CA GLY A 118 -1.46 -1.02 5.69
C GLY A 118 -1.12 -1.96 6.82
N GLY A 119 -0.44 -1.49 7.80
CA GLY A 119 -0.12 -2.28 8.93
C GLY A 119 1.04 -3.27 8.77
N HIS A 120 1.57 -3.50 7.57
CA HIS A 120 2.57 -4.53 7.32
C HIS A 120 3.87 -4.01 6.75
N THR A 121 3.93 -2.73 6.41
CA THR A 121 5.10 -2.12 5.78
C THR A 121 6.13 -1.60 6.76
N ALA A 122 5.75 -1.34 8.03
CA ALA A 122 6.53 -0.61 9.01
C ALA A 122 7.01 0.78 8.50
N SER A 123 6.36 1.30 7.46
CA SER A 123 6.60 2.60 6.86
C SER A 123 5.73 3.66 7.52
N GLY A 124 6.16 4.89 7.55
CA GLY A 124 5.43 6.00 8.12
C GLY A 124 6.34 7.19 8.43
N TYR A 125 5.81 8.13 9.20
CA TYR A 125 6.57 9.29 9.62
C TYR A 125 7.82 8.89 10.41
N TRP A 126 8.91 9.56 10.14
CA TRP A 126 10.10 9.45 10.96
C TRP A 126 9.84 10.12 12.31
N VAL A 127 9.76 9.33 13.35
CA VAL A 127 9.51 9.79 14.74
C VAL A 127 10.67 9.45 15.64
N ASP A 128 10.81 10.23 16.72
CA ASP A 128 11.75 9.94 17.81
C ASP A 128 11.16 8.98 18.87
N GLY A 129 11.84 8.83 20.00
CA GLY A 129 11.38 7.99 21.11
C GLY A 129 10.11 8.47 21.80
N ASP A 130 9.83 9.77 21.75
CA ASP A 130 8.61 10.40 22.26
C ASP A 130 7.49 10.45 21.19
N ARG A 131 7.71 9.85 20.02
CA ARG A 131 6.81 9.81 18.85
C ARG A 131 6.59 11.16 18.17
N MET A 132 7.46 12.14 18.41
CA MET A 132 7.45 13.41 17.68
C MET A 132 8.15 13.25 16.33
N ALA A 133 7.52 13.76 15.28
CA ALA A 133 8.08 13.80 13.94
C ALA A 133 9.20 14.86 13.82
N THR A 134 9.79 14.98 12.64
CA THR A 134 10.80 16.02 12.38
C THR A 134 10.23 17.45 12.39
N LEU A 135 8.92 17.61 12.31
CA LEU A 135 8.22 18.86 12.54
C LEU A 135 7.83 18.95 14.02
N ALA A 136 8.33 19.96 14.73
CA ALA A 136 8.05 20.17 16.14
C ALA A 136 6.56 20.31 16.40
N GLY A 137 6.05 19.57 17.41
CA GLY A 137 4.63 19.54 17.76
C GLY A 137 3.77 18.59 16.92
N LEU A 138 4.31 17.96 15.87
CA LEU A 138 3.63 16.90 15.13
C LEU A 138 4.03 15.53 15.69
N PHE A 139 3.04 14.77 16.16
CA PHE A 139 3.23 13.42 16.68
C PHE A 139 2.56 12.40 15.78
N ALA A 140 3.19 11.24 15.60
CA ALA A 140 2.60 10.12 14.87
C ALA A 140 2.67 8.84 15.72
N ALA A 141 1.56 8.11 15.78
CA ALA A 141 1.45 6.87 16.54
C ALA A 141 0.67 5.82 15.77
N GLY A 142 0.94 4.56 16.02
CA GLY A 142 0.30 3.45 15.35
C GLY A 142 0.80 3.30 13.93
N GLU A 143 -0.10 3.00 13.00
CA GLU A 143 0.23 2.63 11.63
C GLU A 143 0.91 3.75 10.83
N CYS A 144 0.72 5.00 11.18
CA CYS A 144 1.37 6.15 10.54
C CYS A 144 2.79 6.43 11.08
N ALA A 145 3.20 5.80 12.19
CA ALA A 145 4.56 5.92 12.72
C ALA A 145 5.50 4.93 12.04
N GLY A 146 6.60 5.40 11.48
CA GLY A 146 7.60 4.56 10.85
C GLY A 146 8.38 3.70 11.86
N GLY A 147 8.76 2.50 11.43
CA GLY A 147 9.58 1.58 12.22
C GLY A 147 8.83 0.83 13.33
N MET A 148 7.53 0.95 13.43
CA MET A 148 6.74 0.22 14.42
C MET A 148 6.64 -1.27 14.05
N PRO A 149 7.08 -2.19 14.94
CA PRO A 149 7.17 -3.61 14.59
C PRO A 149 5.84 -4.35 14.65
N ASN A 150 4.86 -3.83 15.40
CA ASN A 150 3.55 -4.45 15.57
C ASN A 150 2.45 -3.39 15.62
N LYS A 151 1.85 -3.13 14.50
CA LYS A 151 0.84 -2.09 14.31
C LYS A 151 -0.62 -2.57 14.39
N PHE A 152 -0.85 -3.75 14.92
CA PHE A 152 -2.18 -4.16 15.35
C PHE A 152 -2.60 -3.42 16.62
N VAL A 153 -3.84 -3.59 17.04
CA VAL A 153 -4.46 -2.84 18.13
C VAL A 153 -3.54 -2.67 19.36
N GLY A 154 -2.86 -3.73 19.79
CA GLY A 154 -1.94 -3.68 20.94
C GLY A 154 -0.76 -2.75 20.73
N GLY A 155 -0.10 -2.83 19.57
CA GLY A 155 1.01 -1.95 19.22
C GLY A 155 0.56 -0.51 19.02
N CYS A 156 -0.57 -0.28 18.33
CA CYS A 156 -1.14 1.05 18.15
C CYS A 156 -1.51 1.71 19.48
N ALA A 157 -2.08 0.95 20.41
CA ALA A 157 -2.39 1.45 21.76
C ALA A 157 -1.12 1.84 22.55
N ALA A 158 -0.08 1.02 22.48
CA ALA A 158 1.22 1.32 23.11
C ALA A 158 1.86 2.60 22.52
N GLU A 159 1.84 2.73 21.19
CA GLU A 159 2.31 3.91 20.48
C GLU A 159 1.51 5.17 20.87
N GLY A 160 0.19 5.05 20.99
CA GLY A 160 -0.69 6.14 21.45
C GLY A 160 -0.32 6.63 22.85
N VAL A 161 -0.01 5.71 23.77
CA VAL A 161 0.45 6.07 25.14
C VAL A 161 1.81 6.79 25.10
N LEU A 162 2.73 6.33 24.25
CA LEU A 162 4.03 7.00 24.09
C LEU A 162 3.87 8.40 23.50
N ALA A 163 3.08 8.54 22.45
CA ALA A 163 2.79 9.84 21.83
C ALA A 163 2.12 10.81 22.80
N ALA A 164 1.14 10.34 23.60
CA ALA A 164 0.50 11.17 24.61
C ALA A 164 1.49 11.68 25.67
N ARG A 165 2.37 10.81 26.15
CA ARG A 165 3.44 11.21 27.10
C ARG A 165 4.41 12.20 26.47
N GLY A 166 4.82 11.94 25.23
CA GLY A 166 5.69 12.84 24.46
C GLY A 166 5.04 14.21 24.25
N THR A 167 3.74 14.24 23.92
CA THR A 167 2.97 15.47 23.76
C THR A 167 2.91 16.26 25.06
N LEU A 168 2.57 15.61 26.19
CA LEU A 168 2.54 16.27 27.50
C LEU A 168 3.91 16.86 27.87
N LYS A 169 4.99 16.15 27.62
CA LYS A 169 6.35 16.63 27.82
C LYS A 169 6.66 17.83 26.93
N HIS A 170 6.24 17.80 25.66
CA HIS A 170 6.49 18.87 24.69
C HIS A 170 5.75 20.16 25.07
N ILE A 171 4.48 20.07 25.43
CA ILE A 171 3.66 21.23 25.78
C ILE A 171 3.92 21.76 27.21
N SER A 172 4.65 21.01 28.04
CA SER A 172 4.96 21.42 29.41
C SER A 172 5.83 22.67 29.42
N GLY A 173 5.29 23.76 29.96
CA GLY A 173 5.95 25.05 30.00
C GLY A 173 5.84 25.90 28.74
N MET A 174 5.04 25.47 27.77
CA MET A 174 4.71 26.27 26.60
C MET A 174 3.46 27.12 26.86
N ASP A 175 3.51 28.38 26.46
CA ASP A 175 2.31 29.20 26.38
C ASP A 175 1.46 28.80 25.17
N HIS A 176 0.17 29.07 25.24
CA HIS A 176 -0.72 28.90 24.08
C HIS A 176 -0.28 29.84 22.96
N GLY A 177 0.06 29.29 21.81
CA GLY A 177 0.39 30.07 20.63
C GLY A 177 -0.81 30.88 20.12
N ASN A 178 -0.53 32.04 19.55
CA ASN A 178 -1.56 32.82 18.86
C ASN A 178 -1.83 32.19 17.48
N VAL A 179 -3.11 32.06 17.15
CA VAL A 179 -3.54 31.63 15.82
C VAL A 179 -3.40 32.79 14.85
N ASP A 180 -2.62 32.64 13.82
CA ASP A 180 -2.54 33.62 12.74
C ASP A 180 -3.81 33.57 11.87
N GLN A 181 -4.64 34.61 12.00
CA GLN A 181 -5.92 34.68 11.30
C GLN A 181 -5.73 34.85 9.76
N ASN A 182 -4.62 35.38 9.32
CA ASN A 182 -4.32 35.50 7.88
C ASN A 182 -3.98 34.09 7.32
N GLN A 183 -3.22 33.31 8.06
CA GLN A 183 -2.96 31.90 7.69
C GLN A 183 -4.26 31.09 7.64
N VAL A 184 -5.13 31.24 8.64
CA VAL A 184 -6.45 30.56 8.65
C VAL A 184 -7.28 30.98 7.45
N ALA A 185 -7.31 32.26 7.10
CA ALA A 185 -8.05 32.76 5.94
C ALA A 185 -7.50 32.18 4.63
N ALA A 186 -6.18 32.19 4.46
CA ALA A 186 -5.51 31.63 3.28
C ALA A 186 -5.77 30.13 3.13
N GLU A 187 -5.71 29.35 4.24
CA GLU A 187 -6.02 27.93 4.20
C GLU A 187 -7.50 27.65 3.88
N LYS A 188 -8.43 28.43 4.41
CA LYS A 188 -9.84 28.33 4.02
C LYS A 188 -10.03 28.59 2.53
N GLU A 189 -9.41 29.63 2.00
CA GLU A 189 -9.47 29.94 0.57
C GLU A 189 -8.91 28.77 -0.26
N ARG A 190 -7.75 28.24 0.10
CA ARG A 190 -7.14 27.09 -0.56
C ARG A 190 -8.05 25.85 -0.55
N VAL A 191 -8.63 25.53 0.62
CA VAL A 191 -9.48 24.35 0.79
C VAL A 191 -10.77 24.47 -0.04
N PHE A 192 -11.40 25.63 -0.07
CA PHE A 192 -12.67 25.84 -0.77
C PHE A 192 -12.54 26.30 -2.22
N ALA A 193 -11.33 26.59 -2.70
CA ALA A 193 -11.12 27.02 -4.09
C ALA A 193 -11.69 26.05 -5.15
N PRO A 194 -11.60 24.72 -5.01
CA PRO A 194 -12.21 23.81 -5.97
C PRO A 194 -13.74 23.94 -6.06
N LEU A 195 -14.40 24.19 -4.93
CA LEU A 195 -15.85 24.38 -4.89
C LEU A 195 -16.26 25.68 -5.58
N LEU A 196 -15.50 26.75 -5.40
CA LEU A 196 -15.73 28.02 -6.11
C LEU A 196 -15.55 27.87 -7.62
N ARG A 197 -14.56 27.07 -8.04
CA ARG A 197 -14.40 26.72 -9.47
C ARG A 197 -15.60 25.93 -9.99
N GLY A 198 -16.09 24.94 -9.25
CA GLY A 198 -17.26 24.14 -9.60
C GLY A 198 -18.53 24.98 -9.77
N ALA A 199 -18.83 25.89 -8.85
CA ALA A 199 -19.96 26.80 -8.96
C ALA A 199 -19.90 27.67 -10.23
N THR A 200 -18.70 28.10 -10.62
CA THR A 200 -18.49 28.85 -11.87
C THR A 200 -18.75 27.96 -13.10
N MET A 201 -18.45 26.68 -12.99
CA MET A 201 -18.70 25.70 -14.05
C MET A 201 -20.18 25.35 -14.18
N GLU A 202 -20.88 25.03 -13.08
CA GLU A 202 -22.33 24.78 -13.11
C GLU A 202 -23.11 25.92 -13.75
N ALA A 203 -22.76 27.16 -13.48
CA ALA A 203 -23.39 28.32 -14.10
C ALA A 203 -23.22 28.37 -15.63
N LYS A 204 -22.25 27.65 -16.18
CA LYS A 204 -21.96 27.53 -17.62
C LYS A 204 -22.51 26.25 -18.26
N TYR A 205 -22.93 25.27 -17.45
CA TYR A 205 -23.34 23.92 -17.90
C TYR A 205 -24.79 23.79 -18.34
N THR A 206 -25.53 24.85 -18.53
CA THR A 206 -26.83 24.80 -19.20
C THR A 206 -26.70 24.64 -20.72
N LEU A 207 -25.83 23.75 -21.17
CA LEU A 207 -25.59 23.52 -22.60
C LEU A 207 -26.50 22.39 -23.17
N PRO A 208 -26.86 22.48 -24.46
CA PRO A 208 -27.68 21.45 -25.13
C PRO A 208 -27.03 20.07 -25.11
N VAL A 209 -27.85 19.02 -25.03
CA VAL A 209 -27.43 17.62 -25.12
C VAL A 209 -26.52 17.40 -26.34
N GLY A 210 -25.30 16.89 -26.09
CA GLY A 210 -24.30 16.58 -27.13
C GLY A 210 -23.06 17.45 -27.17
N GLN A 211 -22.99 18.51 -26.38
CA GLN A 211 -21.74 19.26 -26.15
C GLN A 211 -21.18 18.95 -24.76
N ASP A 212 -20.09 18.22 -24.73
CA ASP A 212 -19.37 18.00 -23.47
C ASP A 212 -18.55 19.25 -23.12
N PRO A 213 -18.95 20.00 -22.10
CA PRO A 213 -18.27 21.27 -21.76
C PRO A 213 -16.85 21.09 -21.26
N ARG A 214 -16.46 19.89 -20.86
CA ARG A 214 -15.09 19.59 -20.40
C ARG A 214 -14.02 19.91 -21.44
N TRP A 215 -14.34 19.77 -22.71
CA TRP A 215 -13.45 20.13 -23.83
C TRP A 215 -13.20 21.64 -23.95
N GLN A 216 -14.07 22.47 -23.39
CA GLN A 216 -13.97 23.93 -23.51
C GLN A 216 -13.25 24.58 -22.33
N TYR A 217 -13.15 23.92 -21.16
CA TYR A 217 -12.77 24.59 -19.93
C TYR A 217 -11.46 24.12 -19.31
N ASP A 218 -10.74 23.19 -19.93
CA ASP A 218 -9.48 22.69 -19.40
C ASP A 218 -9.60 22.30 -17.90
N ALA A 219 -10.73 21.67 -17.56
CA ALA A 219 -11.07 21.25 -16.21
C ALA A 219 -10.87 19.73 -16.07
N VAL A 220 -10.58 19.28 -14.86
CA VAL A 220 -10.34 17.88 -14.53
C VAL A 220 -11.20 17.52 -13.31
N THR A 221 -11.94 16.42 -13.37
CA THR A 221 -12.63 15.92 -12.18
C THR A 221 -11.67 15.15 -11.27
N PRO A 222 -11.97 15.03 -9.97
CA PRO A 222 -11.14 14.23 -9.08
C PRO A 222 -11.07 12.76 -9.49
N GLU A 223 -12.17 12.19 -10.01
CA GLU A 223 -12.23 10.80 -10.48
C GLU A 223 -11.34 10.57 -11.70
N GLU A 224 -11.36 11.50 -12.67
CA GLU A 224 -10.46 11.44 -13.84
C GLU A 224 -8.99 11.50 -13.43
N MET A 225 -8.66 12.35 -12.47
CA MET A 225 -7.30 12.46 -11.96
C MET A 225 -6.89 11.18 -11.20
N GLU A 226 -7.79 10.64 -10.39
CA GLU A 226 -7.56 9.41 -9.65
C GLU A 226 -7.35 8.21 -10.60
N GLU A 227 -8.20 8.04 -11.60
CA GLU A 227 -8.07 6.95 -12.57
C GLU A 227 -6.73 7.03 -13.34
N ARG A 228 -6.34 8.23 -13.75
CA ARG A 228 -5.04 8.47 -14.39
C ARG A 228 -3.89 8.11 -13.46
N LEU A 229 -3.96 8.47 -12.19
CA LEU A 229 -2.96 8.13 -11.19
C LEU A 229 -2.88 6.62 -10.95
N GLN A 230 -4.04 5.95 -10.79
CA GLN A 230 -4.11 4.50 -10.60
C GLN A 230 -3.46 3.76 -11.77
N ARG A 231 -3.81 4.11 -13.00
CA ARG A 231 -3.20 3.52 -14.21
C ARG A 231 -1.69 3.76 -14.27
N LEU A 232 -1.26 4.98 -13.97
CA LEU A 232 0.15 5.34 -13.96
C LEU A 232 0.94 4.49 -12.94
N MET A 233 0.42 4.35 -11.74
CA MET A 233 1.06 3.56 -10.69
C MET A 233 1.06 2.07 -11.01
N ASP A 234 -0.03 1.56 -11.59
CA ASP A 234 -0.11 0.16 -12.01
C ASP A 234 0.92 -0.15 -13.11
N GLU A 235 1.02 0.69 -14.13
CA GLU A 235 1.87 0.45 -15.31
C GLU A 235 3.35 0.72 -15.05
N TYR A 236 3.69 1.72 -14.23
CA TYR A 236 5.07 2.22 -14.13
C TYR A 236 5.68 2.12 -12.73
N ALA A 237 4.91 1.84 -11.70
CA ALA A 237 5.42 1.72 -10.33
C ALA A 237 5.25 0.31 -9.73
N GLY A 238 5.18 -0.70 -10.57
CA GLY A 238 5.09 -2.09 -10.14
C GLY A 238 3.75 -2.44 -9.52
N GLY A 239 2.66 -2.07 -10.17
CA GLY A 239 1.33 -2.47 -9.77
C GLY A 239 0.97 -3.91 -10.15
N VAL A 240 -0.29 -4.26 -9.93
CA VAL A 240 -0.82 -5.61 -10.16
C VAL A 240 -0.67 -6.05 -11.61
N GLY A 241 -0.95 -5.15 -12.57
CA GLY A 241 -0.81 -5.42 -14.00
C GLY A 241 0.62 -5.70 -14.46
N GLN A 242 1.61 -5.28 -13.65
CA GLN A 242 3.03 -5.54 -13.89
C GLN A 242 3.58 -6.66 -12.98
N PHE A 243 2.73 -7.42 -12.33
CA PHE A 243 3.12 -8.47 -11.39
C PHE A 243 4.10 -7.97 -10.31
N PHE A 244 3.90 -6.73 -9.85
CA PHE A 244 4.74 -6.02 -8.88
C PHE A 244 6.20 -5.80 -9.33
N LYS A 245 6.48 -5.79 -10.63
CA LYS A 245 7.81 -5.55 -11.19
C LYS A 245 7.92 -4.13 -11.71
N CYS A 246 9.05 -3.49 -11.44
CA CYS A 246 9.39 -2.18 -12.00
C CYS A 246 10.90 -2.07 -12.27
N ASN A 247 11.29 -1.06 -12.98
CA ASN A 247 12.69 -0.71 -13.27
C ASN A 247 12.90 0.80 -13.23
N GLU A 248 14.16 1.24 -13.31
CA GLU A 248 14.54 2.65 -13.23
C GLU A 248 13.85 3.51 -14.30
N GLU A 249 13.74 3.02 -15.52
CA GLU A 249 13.13 3.74 -16.63
C GLU A 249 11.65 3.97 -16.39
N GLN A 250 10.92 2.92 -16.00
CA GLN A 250 9.50 3.01 -15.63
C GLN A 250 9.27 3.98 -14.48
N LEU A 251 10.09 3.91 -13.42
CA LEU A 251 9.97 4.79 -12.26
C LEU A 251 10.24 6.26 -12.61
N ASN A 252 11.22 6.53 -13.48
CA ASN A 252 11.49 7.88 -13.97
C ASN A 252 10.33 8.41 -14.83
N TYR A 253 9.71 7.55 -15.64
CA TYR A 253 8.52 7.89 -16.39
C TYR A 253 7.35 8.23 -15.43
N ALA A 254 7.12 7.40 -14.41
CA ALA A 254 6.10 7.66 -13.40
C ALA A 254 6.29 9.03 -12.73
N LEU A 255 7.50 9.35 -12.25
CA LEU A 255 7.80 10.65 -11.62
C LEU A 255 7.53 11.83 -12.56
N LYS A 256 7.93 11.72 -13.82
CA LYS A 256 7.65 12.75 -14.83
C LYS A 256 6.14 13.03 -14.95
N HIS A 257 5.35 11.95 -15.05
CA HIS A 257 3.90 12.08 -15.24
C HIS A 257 3.16 12.51 -13.96
N ILE A 258 3.59 12.07 -12.78
CA ILE A 258 3.10 12.60 -11.50
C ILE A 258 3.36 14.11 -11.44
N GLY A 259 4.55 14.58 -11.80
CA GLY A 259 4.86 16.00 -11.86
C GLY A 259 3.97 16.77 -12.86
N MET A 260 3.60 16.18 -13.99
CA MET A 260 2.63 16.77 -14.92
C MET A 260 1.21 16.81 -14.33
N MET A 261 0.78 15.79 -13.63
CA MET A 261 -0.52 15.74 -12.96
C MET A 261 -0.58 16.77 -11.81
N LYS A 262 0.48 16.91 -11.02
CA LYS A 262 0.58 17.93 -9.95
C LYS A 262 0.42 19.35 -10.48
N LYS A 263 0.90 19.65 -11.69
CA LYS A 263 0.67 20.95 -12.35
C LYS A 263 -0.78 21.18 -12.77
N GLN A 264 -1.60 20.15 -12.83
CA GLN A 264 -3.02 20.23 -13.18
C GLN A 264 -3.95 20.30 -11.96
N VAL A 265 -3.43 20.22 -10.74
CA VAL A 265 -4.23 20.26 -9.50
C VAL A 265 -5.08 21.54 -9.41
N ASN A 266 -4.58 22.67 -9.93
CA ASN A 266 -5.33 23.93 -10.00
C ASN A 266 -6.53 23.90 -10.96
N LYS A 267 -6.68 22.85 -11.77
CA LYS A 267 -7.80 22.60 -12.69
C LYS A 267 -8.88 21.69 -12.09
N LEU A 268 -8.60 21.07 -10.94
CA LEU A 268 -9.56 20.26 -10.22
C LEU A 268 -10.69 21.15 -9.69
N PHE A 269 -11.92 20.69 -9.82
CA PHE A 269 -13.11 21.38 -9.35
C PHE A 269 -14.02 20.41 -8.57
N ALA A 270 -14.92 20.98 -7.77
CA ALA A 270 -15.89 20.26 -6.98
C ALA A 270 -17.26 20.92 -7.13
N THR A 271 -18.32 20.12 -7.32
CA THR A 271 -19.70 20.61 -7.41
C THR A 271 -20.47 20.41 -6.11
N SER A 272 -19.89 19.63 -5.19
CA SER A 272 -20.44 19.32 -3.88
C SER A 272 -19.33 19.27 -2.82
N LEU A 273 -19.73 19.24 -1.55
CA LEU A 273 -18.77 19.01 -0.46
C LEU A 273 -18.17 17.59 -0.52
N HIS A 274 -18.89 16.63 -1.08
CA HIS A 274 -18.36 15.29 -1.30
C HIS A 274 -17.24 15.31 -2.35
N ASP A 275 -17.47 15.96 -3.49
CA ASP A 275 -16.43 16.10 -4.53
C ASP A 275 -15.22 16.87 -4.00
N LEU A 276 -15.45 17.87 -3.11
CA LEU A 276 -14.38 18.62 -2.47
C LEU A 276 -13.45 17.69 -1.65
N VAL A 277 -14.01 16.72 -0.94
CA VAL A 277 -13.19 15.69 -0.25
C VAL A 277 -12.39 14.87 -1.26
N LEU A 278 -13.02 14.43 -2.35
CA LEU A 278 -12.32 13.65 -3.40
C LEU A 278 -11.21 14.46 -4.07
N VAL A 279 -11.39 15.78 -4.25
CA VAL A 279 -10.31 16.65 -4.75
C VAL A 279 -9.10 16.63 -3.81
N HIS A 280 -9.32 16.78 -2.51
CA HIS A 280 -8.21 16.75 -1.54
C HIS A 280 -7.58 15.37 -1.44
N ASP A 281 -8.38 14.31 -1.44
CA ASP A 281 -7.89 12.93 -1.45
C ASP A 281 -6.94 12.66 -2.63
N VAL A 282 -7.31 13.08 -3.84
CA VAL A 282 -6.47 12.83 -5.02
C VAL A 282 -5.20 13.69 -5.00
N VAL A 283 -5.23 14.89 -4.44
CA VAL A 283 -4.03 15.71 -4.24
C VAL A 283 -3.06 15.04 -3.28
N ASP A 284 -3.56 14.55 -2.15
CA ASP A 284 -2.75 13.83 -1.16
C ASP A 284 -2.18 12.53 -1.77
N ARG A 285 -2.98 11.81 -2.57
CA ARG A 285 -2.52 10.60 -3.28
C ARG A 285 -1.42 10.89 -4.30
N LEU A 286 -1.45 12.04 -4.97
CA LEU A 286 -0.36 12.46 -5.87
C LEU A 286 0.95 12.70 -5.10
N ASP A 287 0.88 13.31 -3.93
CA ASP A 287 2.06 13.51 -3.08
C ASP A 287 2.61 12.18 -2.55
N VAL A 288 1.73 11.29 -2.08
CA VAL A 288 2.11 9.94 -1.64
C VAL A 288 2.70 9.12 -2.78
N ALA A 289 2.10 9.16 -3.98
CA ALA A 289 2.60 8.44 -5.15
C ALA A 289 4.02 8.89 -5.53
N GLU A 290 4.30 10.19 -5.52
CA GLU A 290 5.64 10.72 -5.76
C GLU A 290 6.65 10.15 -4.76
N VAL A 291 6.32 10.18 -3.47
CA VAL A 291 7.18 9.63 -2.41
C VAL A 291 7.39 8.12 -2.60
N VAL A 292 6.33 7.37 -2.88
CA VAL A 292 6.42 5.91 -3.13
C VAL A 292 7.38 5.62 -4.29
N VAL A 293 7.22 6.31 -5.42
CA VAL A 293 8.07 6.09 -6.60
C VAL A 293 9.52 6.47 -6.32
N LEU A 294 9.76 7.56 -5.58
CA LEU A 294 11.12 7.95 -5.16
C LEU A 294 11.77 6.89 -4.27
N HIS A 295 11.03 6.33 -3.32
CA HIS A 295 11.53 5.25 -2.47
C HIS A 295 11.82 3.97 -3.25
N LEU A 296 10.94 3.57 -4.18
CA LEU A 296 11.17 2.44 -5.09
C LEU A 296 12.42 2.64 -5.94
N ARG A 297 12.63 3.86 -6.46
CA ARG A 297 13.79 4.22 -7.27
C ARG A 297 15.08 4.19 -6.46
N GLU A 298 15.07 4.72 -5.23
CA GLU A 298 16.24 4.77 -4.36
C GLU A 298 16.67 3.39 -3.86
N ARG A 299 15.71 2.48 -3.62
CA ARG A 299 16.01 1.11 -3.20
C ARG A 299 16.33 0.23 -4.41
N ARG A 300 17.60 0.19 -4.77
CA ARG A 300 18.12 -0.58 -5.93
C ARG A 300 18.45 -2.02 -5.55
N GLU A 301 17.45 -2.75 -5.08
CA GLU A 301 17.57 -4.14 -4.65
C GLU A 301 16.20 -4.84 -4.60
N CYS A 302 16.21 -6.18 -4.51
CA CYS A 302 15.04 -7.00 -4.22
C CYS A 302 15.24 -7.75 -2.91
N ARG A 303 14.89 -7.12 -1.77
CA ARG A 303 15.11 -7.69 -0.43
C ARG A 303 13.96 -8.59 0.04
N TRP A 304 12.73 -8.25 -0.32
CA TRP A 304 11.53 -8.90 0.18
C TRP A 304 10.66 -9.36 -0.98
N PRO A 305 10.74 -10.65 -1.38
CA PRO A 305 9.78 -11.21 -2.34
C PRO A 305 8.35 -10.97 -1.86
N GLY A 306 7.43 -10.67 -2.77
CA GLY A 306 6.05 -10.31 -2.42
C GLY A 306 5.80 -8.82 -2.19
N TRP A 307 6.84 -8.01 -2.34
CA TRP A 307 6.79 -6.56 -2.49
C TRP A 307 7.13 -6.20 -3.93
N GLN A 308 7.15 -4.91 -4.27
CA GLN A 308 7.67 -4.49 -5.57
C GLN A 308 9.09 -5.01 -5.75
N THR A 309 9.35 -5.55 -6.93
CA THR A 309 10.65 -6.04 -7.31
C THR A 309 11.26 -5.16 -8.39
N ARG A 310 12.57 -4.91 -8.24
CA ARG A 310 13.37 -4.19 -9.22
C ARG A 310 13.92 -5.19 -10.22
N SER A 311 13.36 -5.21 -11.45
CA SER A 311 13.84 -6.13 -12.50
C SER A 311 15.25 -5.81 -12.99
N ASP A 312 15.70 -4.58 -12.79
CA ASP A 312 17.05 -4.08 -13.07
C ASP A 312 18.05 -4.30 -11.91
N TYR A 313 17.57 -4.56 -10.70
CA TYR A 313 18.37 -4.85 -9.49
C TYR A 313 17.79 -6.06 -8.75
N PRO A 314 17.90 -7.27 -9.31
CA PRO A 314 17.23 -8.46 -8.77
C PRO A 314 17.85 -8.98 -7.45
N GLU A 315 19.07 -8.59 -7.16
CA GLU A 315 19.82 -9.06 -5.98
C GLU A 315 19.65 -8.13 -4.79
N VAL A 316 19.99 -8.65 -3.60
CA VAL A 316 20.05 -7.87 -2.36
C VAL A 316 21.34 -7.06 -2.33
N ASP A 317 21.26 -5.77 -2.07
CA ASP A 317 22.41 -4.90 -1.83
C ASP A 317 22.67 -4.75 -0.32
N PRO A 318 23.78 -5.29 0.22
CA PRO A 318 24.12 -5.13 1.64
C PRO A 318 24.31 -3.67 2.07
N SER A 319 24.66 -2.77 1.16
CA SER A 319 24.82 -1.34 1.45
C SER A 319 23.48 -0.64 1.72
N LEU A 320 22.37 -1.25 1.28
CA LEU A 320 21.02 -0.80 1.53
C LEU A 320 20.37 -1.42 2.78
N ASP A 321 21.16 -2.08 3.65
CA ASP A 321 20.69 -2.52 4.98
C ASP A 321 20.52 -1.31 5.93
N CYS A 322 19.60 -0.43 5.57
CA CYS A 322 19.36 0.83 6.25
C CYS A 322 17.91 1.30 6.07
N TYR A 323 17.50 2.27 6.90
CA TYR A 323 16.29 3.03 6.62
C TYR A 323 16.53 3.98 5.45
N ILE A 324 15.59 3.99 4.50
CA ILE A 324 15.50 5.04 3.49
C ILE A 324 14.33 5.94 3.89
N ASN A 325 14.62 7.21 4.11
CA ASN A 325 13.66 8.23 4.47
C ASN A 325 13.61 9.30 3.38
N SER A 326 12.51 10.01 3.32
CA SER A 326 12.36 11.20 2.49
C SER A 326 11.98 12.40 3.35
N ARG A 327 12.41 13.58 2.94
CA ARG A 327 12.09 14.85 3.56
C ARG A 327 11.88 15.91 2.48
N LYS A 328 10.81 16.68 2.59
CA LYS A 328 10.62 17.84 1.71
C LYS A 328 11.50 19.00 2.20
N ASN A 329 12.33 19.50 1.31
CA ASN A 329 13.03 20.75 1.53
C ASN A 329 12.03 21.91 1.35
N LEU A 330 11.82 22.69 2.39
CA LEU A 330 10.82 23.76 2.39
C LEU A 330 11.24 24.99 1.57
N GLU A 331 12.55 25.16 1.32
CA GLU A 331 13.07 26.27 0.52
C GLU A 331 12.96 25.98 -0.98
N THR A 332 13.34 24.77 -1.39
CA THR A 332 13.35 24.37 -2.81
C THR A 332 12.06 23.66 -3.25
N GLY A 333 11.31 23.09 -2.30
CA GLY A 333 10.16 22.24 -2.57
C GLY A 333 10.52 20.83 -3.02
N GLU A 334 11.80 20.49 -3.15
CA GLU A 334 12.28 19.20 -3.59
C GLU A 334 12.24 18.16 -2.46
N ILE A 335 12.10 16.88 -2.83
CA ILE A 335 12.13 15.76 -1.88
C ILE A 335 13.55 15.21 -1.85
N GLU A 336 14.18 15.32 -0.69
CA GLU A 336 15.50 14.76 -0.39
C GLU A 336 15.37 13.31 0.11
N MET A 337 16.19 12.40 -0.43
CA MET A 337 16.27 11.01 0.03
C MET A 337 17.44 10.85 1.00
N LEU A 338 17.18 10.23 2.15
CA LEU A 338 18.11 10.11 3.27
C LEU A 338 18.30 8.64 3.65
N LYS A 339 19.54 8.17 3.72
CA LYS A 339 19.89 6.85 4.25
C LYS A 339 20.32 6.95 5.70
N ARG A 340 19.72 6.15 6.56
CA ARG A 340 20.03 6.13 7.99
C ARG A 340 20.28 4.70 8.47
N PRO A 341 21.31 4.47 9.30
CA PRO A 341 21.54 3.15 9.85
C PRO A 341 20.38 2.71 10.74
N TYR A 342 20.11 1.41 10.78
CA TYR A 342 19.18 0.86 11.76
C TYR A 342 19.72 1.09 13.17
N GLN A 343 18.81 1.49 14.06
CA GLN A 343 19.11 1.52 15.51
C GLN A 343 18.78 0.15 16.10
N GLN A 344 19.76 -0.43 16.78
CA GLN A 344 19.53 -1.65 17.55
C GLN A 344 18.87 -1.28 18.87
N VAL A 345 17.59 -1.61 19.01
CA VAL A 345 16.78 -1.28 20.19
C VAL A 345 16.91 -2.36 21.27
N LEU A 346 17.07 -3.61 20.86
CA LEU A 346 17.20 -4.75 21.76
C LEU A 346 18.63 -5.31 21.71
N PRO A 347 19.20 -5.75 22.85
CA PRO A 347 20.47 -6.46 22.86
C PRO A 347 20.33 -7.76 22.05
N GLY A 348 21.23 -7.99 21.13
CA GLY A 348 21.24 -9.18 20.28
C GLY A 348 22.27 -9.05 19.16
N ASP A 349 22.62 -10.18 18.59
CA ASP A 349 23.57 -10.26 17.48
C ASP A 349 22.78 -10.22 16.14
N ARG A 350 22.85 -9.09 15.44
CA ARG A 350 22.21 -8.92 14.12
C ARG A 350 22.78 -9.85 13.06
N THR A 351 23.99 -10.37 13.26
CA THR A 351 24.59 -11.32 12.32
C THR A 351 23.83 -12.65 12.28
N LYS A 352 22.98 -12.91 13.28
CA LYS A 352 22.08 -14.07 13.36
C LYS A 352 20.69 -13.83 12.79
N ALA A 353 20.38 -12.62 12.34
CA ALA A 353 19.16 -12.40 11.59
C ALA A 353 19.21 -13.25 10.32
N PRO A 354 18.11 -13.94 9.95
CA PRO A 354 18.09 -14.70 8.70
C PRO A 354 18.43 -13.75 7.55
N SER A 355 19.40 -14.15 6.74
CA SER A 355 19.75 -13.43 5.53
C SER A 355 18.49 -13.24 4.69
N PRO A 356 18.31 -12.09 4.02
CA PRO A 356 17.26 -11.93 3.04
C PRO A 356 17.35 -13.08 2.04
N ILE A 357 16.20 -13.65 1.72
CA ILE A 357 16.15 -14.80 0.81
C ILE A 357 16.39 -14.28 -0.61
N PRO A 358 17.45 -14.71 -1.31
CA PRO A 358 17.68 -14.26 -2.69
C PRO A 358 16.53 -14.73 -3.58
N LEU A 359 16.05 -13.87 -4.47
CA LEU A 359 15.09 -14.23 -5.52
C LEU A 359 15.71 -15.17 -6.57
N SER A 360 17.04 -15.24 -6.63
CA SER A 360 17.82 -16.03 -7.59
C SER A 360 17.98 -17.50 -7.22
N ALA A 361 17.16 -18.07 -6.34
CA ALA A 361 17.18 -19.51 -6.07
C ALA A 361 16.77 -20.39 -7.29
N GLU A 362 16.88 -19.86 -8.51
CA GLU A 362 16.67 -20.60 -9.76
C GLU A 362 17.88 -21.45 -10.20
N LYS A 363 18.99 -21.41 -9.41
CA LYS A 363 20.18 -22.25 -9.71
C LYS A 363 20.57 -23.09 -8.51
N ALA A 364 19.81 -24.14 -8.24
CA ALA A 364 20.28 -25.33 -7.51
C ALA A 364 19.49 -26.55 -7.97
#